data_a9cad0cb81cfa3a1831f24f58cb5ea7d
#
_entry.id   a9cad0cb81cfa3a1831f24f58cb5ea7d
#
_cell.length_a   1.000
_cell.length_b   1.000
_cell.length_c   1.000
_cell.angle_alpha   90.00
_cell.angle_beta   90.00
_cell.angle_gamma   90.00
#
_symmetry.space_group_name_H-M   'P 1'
#
loop_
_entity.id
_entity.type
_entity.pdbx_description
1 polymer ?
#
loop_
_entity_poly.entity_id
_entity_poly.type
_entity_poly.pdbx_seq_one_letter_code
_entity_poly.pdbx_strand_id
1 'polypeptide(L)'
;VESNESATFDYALNKTWPIETLPSLHEWQELWKSWDVVTQQMLNHRKMLFERPIALRHPFIFYLGHIPAFLDIQLSRHAVDQDLGPTDLTEPASYADIFERGIDPDLDDPTVCNPHSSVPVNDHEWPAIDSILAYQKRIRERLQRLLVYWESEAFKTQSSNWIDTRQRQARIVWMCFEHEAMHLETLLYMLIQSPNVLSPKGVALPSWKLFMRSNALPPLNPLAESPLMKLPGGTISLGHDDHESLDHKNK
;
A
#
# COMPACT_ATOMS: atom_id res chain seq x y z
N VAL A 1 49.81 -2.76 6.47
CA VAL A 1 48.86 -3.89 6.56
C VAL A 1 47.58 -3.29 7.14
N GLU A 2 46.77 -2.70 6.30
CA GLU A 2 45.48 -2.17 6.69
C GLU A 2 44.45 -3.31 6.57
N SER A 3 43.83 -3.62 7.67
CA SER A 3 42.75 -4.59 7.77
C SER A 3 41.53 -4.04 7.01
N ASN A 4 41.22 -4.65 5.89
CA ASN A 4 39.98 -4.47 5.16
C ASN A 4 38.83 -5.05 6.02
N GLU A 5 38.18 -4.20 6.80
CA GLU A 5 36.87 -4.54 7.36
C GLU A 5 35.88 -4.60 6.20
N SER A 6 35.58 -5.80 5.75
CA SER A 6 34.46 -6.04 4.86
C SER A 6 33.18 -5.65 5.61
N ALA A 7 32.57 -4.55 5.17
CA ALA A 7 31.22 -4.22 5.60
C ALA A 7 30.30 -5.39 5.21
N THR A 8 30.03 -6.26 6.14
CA THR A 8 28.94 -7.23 6.01
C THR A 8 27.65 -6.43 6.01
N PHE A 9 27.06 -6.23 4.82
CA PHE A 9 25.66 -5.86 4.70
C PHE A 9 24.85 -7.02 5.26
N ASP A 10 24.58 -6.97 6.54
CA ASP A 10 23.61 -7.83 7.17
C ASP A 10 22.22 -7.33 6.74
N TYR A 11 21.84 -7.72 5.53
CA TYR A 11 20.43 -7.71 5.16
C TYR A 11 19.77 -8.69 6.12
N ALA A 12 19.14 -8.16 7.15
CA ALA A 12 18.31 -8.93 8.05
C ALA A 12 17.11 -9.49 7.29
N LEU A 13 17.38 -10.45 6.40
CA LEU A 13 16.39 -11.31 5.72
C LEU A 13 15.60 -12.17 6.71
N ASN A 14 15.96 -12.09 7.98
CA ASN A 14 15.30 -12.74 9.11
C ASN A 14 14.62 -11.75 10.06
N LYS A 15 14.18 -10.59 9.57
CA LYS A 15 13.07 -9.95 10.24
C LYS A 15 11.85 -10.83 9.97
N THR A 16 11.72 -11.88 10.76
CA THR A 16 10.39 -12.41 11.04
C THR A 16 9.60 -11.19 11.47
N TRP A 17 8.70 -10.72 10.60
CA TRP A 17 7.73 -9.70 10.99
C TRP A 17 7.17 -10.21 12.30
N PRO A 18 7.22 -9.45 13.38
CA PRO A 18 6.66 -9.92 14.61
C PRO A 18 5.17 -10.06 14.36
N ILE A 19 4.75 -11.26 13.96
CA ILE A 19 3.34 -11.66 13.77
C ILE A 19 2.54 -11.34 15.05
N GLU A 20 3.26 -11.13 16.13
CA GLU A 20 2.73 -10.78 17.45
C GLU A 20 2.39 -9.31 17.61
N THR A 21 2.89 -8.42 16.75
CA THR A 21 2.63 -6.97 16.86
C THR A 21 1.94 -6.45 15.62
N LEU A 22 0.76 -5.87 15.81
CA LEU A 22 0.05 -5.10 14.80
C LEU A 22 0.82 -3.81 14.48
N PRO A 23 0.72 -3.27 13.25
CA PRO A 23 1.09 -1.89 13.02
C PRO A 23 0.33 -1.00 14.01
N SER A 24 1.07 -0.25 14.80
CA SER A 24 0.49 0.62 15.82
C SER A 24 -0.39 1.70 15.18
N LEU A 25 -1.31 2.23 15.96
CA LEU A 25 -2.12 3.37 15.50
C LEU A 25 -1.24 4.56 15.10
N HIS A 26 -0.08 4.75 15.75
CA HIS A 26 0.86 5.80 15.39
C HIS A 26 1.45 5.58 13.99
N GLU A 27 1.87 4.37 13.64
CA GLU A 27 2.40 4.04 12.32
C GLU A 27 1.33 4.26 11.23
N TRP A 28 0.09 3.86 11.48
CA TRP A 28 -1.03 4.16 10.60
C TRP A 28 -1.26 5.66 10.42
N GLN A 29 -1.19 6.44 11.50
CA GLN A 29 -1.36 7.89 11.43
C GLN A 29 -0.26 8.57 10.60
N GLU A 30 0.98 8.13 10.70
CA GLU A 30 2.08 8.66 9.88
C GLU A 30 1.91 8.27 8.39
N LEU A 31 1.48 7.04 8.11
CA LEU A 31 1.13 6.63 6.74
C LEU A 31 -0.03 7.47 6.19
N TRP A 32 -1.11 7.63 6.95
CA TRP A 32 -2.25 8.46 6.54
C TRP A 32 -1.89 9.93 6.31
N LYS A 33 -1.03 10.48 7.14
CA LYS A 33 -0.52 11.84 6.96
C LYS A 33 0.25 11.98 5.65
N SER A 34 1.10 11.02 5.33
CA SER A 34 1.83 10.98 4.06
C SER A 34 0.87 10.82 2.88
N TRP A 35 -0.10 9.93 2.99
CA TRP A 35 -1.17 9.74 2.01
C TRP A 35 -1.96 11.03 1.77
N ASP A 36 -2.36 11.72 2.83
CA ASP A 36 -3.13 12.97 2.74
C ASP A 36 -2.30 14.11 2.11
N VAL A 37 -1.00 14.18 2.37
CA VAL A 37 -0.12 15.13 1.66
C VAL A 37 -0.12 14.85 0.16
N VAL A 38 0.06 13.61 -0.23
CA VAL A 38 0.13 13.23 -1.65
C VAL A 38 -1.21 13.43 -2.34
N THR A 39 -2.29 12.98 -1.74
CA THR A 39 -3.61 12.97 -2.39
C THR A 39 -4.39 14.28 -2.29
N GLN A 40 -4.17 15.08 -1.24
CA GLN A 40 -4.93 16.32 -1.03
C GLN A 40 -4.12 17.58 -1.31
N GLN A 41 -2.79 17.50 -1.37
CA GLN A 41 -1.94 18.67 -1.63
C GLN A 41 -1.19 18.59 -2.95
N MET A 42 -0.69 17.40 -3.33
CA MET A 42 0.07 17.24 -4.57
C MET A 42 -0.84 16.90 -5.76
N LEU A 43 -1.89 16.14 -5.55
CA LEU A 43 -2.87 15.81 -6.57
C LEU A 43 -3.83 16.99 -6.79
N ASN A 44 -3.78 17.58 -7.99
CA ASN A 44 -4.70 18.65 -8.37
C ASN A 44 -6.07 18.08 -8.73
N HIS A 45 -7.00 18.01 -7.78
CA HIS A 45 -8.32 17.41 -7.97
C HIS A 45 -9.12 18.02 -9.13
N ARG A 46 -8.89 19.28 -9.50
CA ARG A 46 -9.60 19.91 -10.60
C ARG A 46 -9.15 19.43 -11.99
N LYS A 47 -7.91 18.94 -12.08
CA LYS A 47 -7.30 18.61 -13.37
C LYS A 47 -6.89 17.15 -13.49
N MET A 48 -6.55 16.50 -12.39
CA MET A 48 -5.83 15.23 -12.42
C MET A 48 -6.67 14.01 -12.03
N LEU A 49 -7.85 14.16 -11.42
CA LEU A 49 -8.62 13.00 -10.92
C LEU A 49 -8.80 11.90 -11.96
N PHE A 50 -9.03 12.28 -13.20
CA PHE A 50 -9.27 11.34 -14.30
C PHE A 50 -8.04 11.14 -15.21
N GLU A 51 -6.92 11.79 -14.90
CA GLU A 51 -5.68 11.55 -15.64
C GLU A 51 -5.16 10.13 -15.42
N ARG A 52 -4.63 9.57 -16.50
CA ARG A 52 -3.88 8.31 -16.54
C ARG A 52 -2.48 8.59 -17.07
N PRO A 53 -1.56 9.07 -16.26
CA PRO A 53 -0.22 9.40 -16.74
C PRO A 53 0.55 8.19 -17.29
N ILE A 54 0.15 7.00 -16.86
CA ILE A 54 0.72 5.72 -17.30
C ILE A 54 -0.41 4.86 -17.86
N ALA A 55 -0.30 4.42 -19.10
CA ALA A 55 -1.35 3.71 -19.82
C ALA A 55 -1.87 2.44 -19.10
N LEU A 56 -0.96 1.70 -18.44
CA LEU A 56 -1.29 0.48 -17.69
C LEU A 56 -1.63 0.77 -16.22
N ARG A 57 -2.22 1.94 -15.94
CA ARG A 57 -2.68 2.30 -14.59
C ARG A 57 -4.10 2.85 -14.66
N HIS A 58 -4.81 2.75 -13.56
CA HIS A 58 -6.10 3.42 -13.40
C HIS A 58 -5.93 4.94 -13.26
N PRO A 59 -7.00 5.73 -13.48
CA PRO A 59 -6.97 7.16 -13.16
C PRO A 59 -6.78 7.39 -11.66
N PHE A 60 -6.30 8.56 -11.28
CA PHE A 60 -6.02 8.87 -9.87
C PHE A 60 -7.21 8.66 -8.94
N ILE A 61 -8.43 8.99 -9.40
CA ILE A 61 -9.65 8.81 -8.61
C ILE A 61 -9.86 7.36 -8.15
N PHE A 62 -9.43 6.38 -8.97
CA PHE A 62 -9.50 4.97 -8.60
C PHE A 62 -8.73 4.70 -7.31
N TYR A 63 -7.49 5.16 -7.21
CA TYR A 63 -6.64 4.89 -6.05
C TYR A 63 -7.15 5.53 -4.77
N LEU A 64 -7.82 6.69 -4.88
CA LEU A 64 -8.45 7.35 -3.74
C LEU A 64 -9.57 6.50 -3.12
N GLY A 65 -10.28 5.74 -3.94
CA GLY A 65 -11.33 4.82 -3.48
C GLY A 65 -10.80 3.42 -3.19
N HIS A 66 -9.80 2.94 -3.95
CA HIS A 66 -9.26 1.58 -3.86
C HIS A 66 -8.63 1.29 -2.49
N ILE A 67 -7.83 2.20 -1.98
CA ILE A 67 -7.15 2.00 -0.69
C ILE A 67 -8.13 1.83 0.46
N PRO A 68 -9.09 2.71 0.71
CA PRO A 68 -10.07 2.48 1.76
C PRO A 68 -10.98 1.29 1.47
N ALA A 69 -11.35 1.02 0.22
CA ALA A 69 -12.19 -0.13 -0.12
C ALA A 69 -11.46 -1.45 0.12
N PHE A 70 -10.20 -1.58 -0.28
CA PHE A 70 -9.41 -2.77 -0.01
C PHE A 70 -9.32 -3.05 1.49
N LEU A 71 -8.98 -2.04 2.29
CA LEU A 71 -8.94 -2.17 3.75
C LEU A 71 -10.30 -2.60 4.32
N ASP A 72 -11.40 -1.98 3.89
CA ASP A 72 -12.74 -2.30 4.34
C ASP A 72 -13.15 -3.75 4.01
N ILE A 73 -12.86 -4.19 2.79
CA ILE A 73 -13.11 -5.56 2.32
C ILE A 73 -12.33 -6.57 3.17
N GLN A 74 -11.05 -6.32 3.41
CA GLN A 74 -10.22 -7.23 4.21
C GLN A 74 -10.68 -7.27 5.67
N LEU A 75 -11.00 -6.13 6.25
CA LEU A 75 -11.56 -6.06 7.60
C LEU A 75 -12.91 -6.79 7.69
N SER A 76 -13.78 -6.65 6.69
CA SER A 76 -15.10 -7.30 6.69
C SER A 76 -15.03 -8.81 6.48
N ARG A 77 -14.10 -9.28 5.65
CA ARG A 77 -13.93 -10.71 5.38
C ARG A 77 -13.25 -11.46 6.52
N HIS A 78 -12.35 -10.80 7.23
CA HIS A 78 -11.41 -11.46 8.12
C HIS A 78 -11.39 -10.94 9.55
N ALA A 79 -11.90 -9.74 9.81
CA ALA A 79 -12.05 -9.23 11.18
C ALA A 79 -13.22 -9.94 11.85
N VAL A 80 -12.94 -11.10 12.40
CA VAL A 80 -13.91 -11.97 13.07
C VAL A 80 -14.22 -11.43 14.47
N ASP A 81 -14.63 -10.19 14.58
CA ASP A 81 -15.01 -9.69 15.88
C ASP A 81 -16.49 -9.29 15.87
N GLN A 82 -17.32 -10.32 16.11
CA GLN A 82 -18.77 -10.18 16.20
C GLN A 82 -19.20 -9.21 17.33
N ASP A 83 -18.28 -8.93 18.27
CA ASP A 83 -18.57 -8.09 19.43
C ASP A 83 -18.42 -6.58 19.15
N LEU A 84 -17.78 -6.17 18.08
CA LEU A 84 -17.52 -4.77 17.75
C LEU A 84 -18.45 -4.14 16.71
N GLY A 85 -19.44 -4.87 16.27
CA GLY A 85 -20.37 -4.39 15.26
C GLY A 85 -20.33 -5.18 13.96
N PRO A 86 -21.03 -4.73 12.92
CA PRO A 86 -21.23 -5.50 11.71
C PRO A 86 -19.89 -5.81 11.02
N THR A 87 -19.74 -7.08 10.65
CA THR A 87 -18.69 -7.57 9.73
C THR A 87 -18.99 -7.13 8.30
N ASP A 88 -20.09 -6.42 8.08
CA ASP A 88 -20.51 -5.95 6.77
C ASP A 88 -19.59 -4.82 6.26
N LEU A 89 -19.61 -4.68 4.94
CA LEU A 89 -18.94 -3.57 4.28
C LEU A 89 -19.49 -2.23 4.78
N THR A 90 -18.61 -1.25 4.90
CA THR A 90 -19.00 0.11 5.25
C THR A 90 -19.73 0.76 4.07
N GLU A 91 -20.84 1.43 4.34
CA GLU A 91 -21.59 2.12 3.29
C GLU A 91 -20.78 3.27 2.64
N PRO A 92 -20.87 3.44 1.32
CA PRO A 92 -21.71 2.65 0.40
C PRO A 92 -21.03 1.33 0.01
N ALA A 93 -21.70 0.20 0.25
CA ALA A 93 -21.17 -1.13 -0.03
C ALA A 93 -20.79 -1.33 -1.52
N SER A 94 -21.45 -0.60 -2.43
CA SER A 94 -21.13 -0.60 -3.86
C SER A 94 -19.71 -0.12 -4.20
N TYR A 95 -19.02 0.52 -3.26
CA TYR A 95 -17.61 0.91 -3.47
C TYR A 95 -16.69 -0.31 -3.56
N ALA A 96 -17.06 -1.44 -2.96
CA ALA A 96 -16.34 -2.68 -3.15
C ALA A 96 -16.34 -3.12 -4.62
N ASP A 97 -17.48 -3.00 -5.32
CA ASP A 97 -17.60 -3.42 -6.73
C ASP A 97 -16.73 -2.56 -7.66
N ILE A 98 -16.59 -1.26 -7.34
CA ILE A 98 -15.81 -0.31 -8.15
C ILE A 98 -14.31 -0.41 -7.84
N PHE A 99 -13.95 -0.57 -6.57
CA PHE A 99 -12.61 -0.31 -6.07
C PHE A 99 -11.87 -1.54 -5.55
N GLU A 100 -12.45 -2.75 -5.53
CA GLU A 100 -11.85 -3.93 -4.89
C GLU A 100 -10.47 -4.28 -5.45
N ARG A 101 -10.34 -4.29 -6.78
CA ARG A 101 -9.13 -4.80 -7.45
C ARG A 101 -8.55 -3.78 -8.41
N GLY A 102 -7.24 -3.86 -8.54
CA GLY A 102 -6.51 -3.09 -9.53
C GLY A 102 -6.48 -3.77 -10.91
N ILE A 103 -5.46 -3.47 -11.66
CA ILE A 103 -5.16 -4.07 -12.96
C ILE A 103 -4.22 -5.24 -12.73
N ASP A 104 -4.63 -6.45 -13.16
CA ASP A 104 -3.75 -7.61 -13.22
C ASP A 104 -3.23 -7.78 -14.65
N PRO A 105 -1.92 -7.84 -14.88
CA PRO A 105 -1.38 -8.17 -16.19
C PRO A 105 -1.81 -9.58 -16.58
N ASP A 106 -2.12 -9.77 -17.86
CA ASP A 106 -2.30 -11.08 -18.42
C ASP A 106 -0.96 -11.84 -18.41
N LEU A 107 -0.97 -13.10 -17.98
CA LEU A 107 0.26 -13.90 -17.87
C LEU A 107 0.82 -14.32 -19.23
N ASP A 108 -0.04 -14.45 -20.22
CA ASP A 108 0.32 -14.86 -21.58
C ASP A 108 0.67 -13.65 -22.45
N ASP A 109 0.00 -12.51 -22.21
CA ASP A 109 0.29 -11.25 -22.90
C ASP A 109 0.43 -10.09 -21.89
N PRO A 110 1.64 -9.77 -21.45
CA PRO A 110 1.89 -8.70 -20.47
C PRO A 110 1.55 -7.28 -20.98
N THR A 111 1.19 -7.12 -22.25
CA THR A 111 0.71 -5.85 -22.80
C THR A 111 -0.79 -5.64 -22.57
N VAL A 112 -1.50 -6.68 -22.15
CA VAL A 112 -2.92 -6.69 -21.84
C VAL A 112 -3.12 -6.81 -20.33
N CYS A 113 -4.08 -6.05 -19.80
CA CYS A 113 -4.48 -6.13 -18.40
C CYS A 113 -5.94 -6.55 -18.30
N ASN A 114 -6.20 -7.51 -17.43
CA ASN A 114 -7.55 -7.98 -17.14
C ASN A 114 -8.15 -7.14 -16.00
N PRO A 115 -9.18 -6.33 -16.25
CA PRO A 115 -9.87 -5.59 -15.20
C PRO A 115 -10.70 -6.55 -14.34
N HIS A 116 -10.58 -6.46 -13.04
CA HIS A 116 -11.33 -7.29 -12.10
C HIS A 116 -12.50 -6.58 -11.41
N SER A 117 -12.54 -5.27 -11.51
CA SER A 117 -13.60 -4.43 -10.92
C SER A 117 -14.48 -3.82 -12.00
N SER A 118 -15.71 -3.52 -11.65
CA SER A 118 -16.62 -2.74 -12.50
C SER A 118 -16.21 -1.26 -12.50
N VAL A 119 -15.06 -0.96 -13.11
CA VAL A 119 -14.50 0.39 -13.14
C VAL A 119 -15.31 1.27 -14.10
N PRO A 120 -15.79 2.45 -13.68
CA PRO A 120 -16.47 3.38 -14.54
C PRO A 120 -15.66 3.77 -15.78
N VAL A 121 -16.31 3.82 -16.93
CA VAL A 121 -15.67 4.18 -18.20
C VAL A 121 -15.64 5.69 -18.39
N ASN A 122 -16.71 6.37 -17.97
CA ASN A 122 -16.87 7.81 -18.15
C ASN A 122 -16.60 8.56 -16.84
N ASP A 123 -16.03 9.76 -16.94
CA ASP A 123 -15.66 10.58 -15.78
C ASP A 123 -16.84 10.89 -14.84
N HIS A 124 -18.03 11.05 -15.39
CA HIS A 124 -19.24 11.38 -14.62
C HIS A 124 -19.89 10.19 -13.90
N GLU A 125 -19.45 8.98 -14.18
CA GLU A 125 -19.92 7.74 -13.51
C GLU A 125 -19.17 7.45 -12.21
N TRP A 126 -18.02 8.11 -12.01
CA TRP A 126 -17.27 7.96 -10.78
C TRP A 126 -17.98 8.60 -9.59
N PRO A 127 -17.87 8.01 -8.40
CA PRO A 127 -18.34 8.68 -7.20
C PRO A 127 -17.68 10.05 -7.01
N ALA A 128 -18.44 11.00 -6.45
CA ALA A 128 -17.91 12.31 -6.14
C ALA A 128 -16.72 12.20 -5.17
N ILE A 129 -15.67 13.00 -5.39
CA ILE A 129 -14.45 12.98 -4.56
C ILE A 129 -14.77 13.18 -3.06
N ASP A 130 -15.68 14.07 -2.72
CA ASP A 130 -16.05 14.31 -1.32
C ASP A 130 -16.68 13.06 -0.68
N SER A 131 -17.43 12.28 -1.45
CA SER A 131 -18.01 11.00 -1.00
C SER A 131 -16.94 9.94 -0.77
N ILE A 132 -15.93 9.89 -1.63
CA ILE A 132 -14.77 8.98 -1.48
C ILE A 132 -13.97 9.36 -0.22
N LEU A 133 -13.69 10.63 -0.01
CA LEU A 133 -12.95 11.10 1.17
C LEU A 133 -13.75 10.88 2.47
N ALA A 134 -15.06 11.06 2.43
CA ALA A 134 -15.92 10.75 3.57
C ALA A 134 -15.95 9.24 3.88
N TYR A 135 -15.92 8.39 2.85
CA TYR A 135 -15.79 6.94 2.99
C TYR A 135 -14.43 6.57 3.61
N GLN A 136 -13.33 7.09 3.07
CA GLN A 136 -11.97 6.89 3.61
C GLN A 136 -11.91 7.23 5.10
N LYS A 137 -12.52 8.35 5.52
CA LYS A 137 -12.56 8.73 6.92
C LYS A 137 -13.25 7.67 7.80
N ARG A 138 -14.41 7.15 7.35
CA ARG A 138 -15.13 6.09 8.09
C ARG A 138 -14.32 4.81 8.23
N ILE A 139 -13.58 4.44 7.18
CA ILE A 139 -12.73 3.24 7.21
C ILE A 139 -11.55 3.41 8.16
N ARG A 140 -10.89 4.59 8.15
CA ARG A 140 -9.84 4.90 9.12
C ARG A 140 -10.35 4.86 10.56
N GLU A 141 -11.53 5.41 10.81
CA GLU A 141 -12.19 5.33 12.13
C GLU A 141 -12.55 3.90 12.51
N ARG A 142 -12.98 3.06 11.56
CA ARG A 142 -13.25 1.64 11.78
C ARG A 142 -11.97 0.91 12.21
N LEU A 143 -10.89 1.04 11.46
CA LEU A 143 -9.61 0.44 11.80
C LEU A 143 -9.09 0.91 13.15
N GLN A 144 -9.18 2.22 13.45
CA GLN A 144 -8.76 2.77 14.74
C GLN A 144 -9.49 2.10 15.91
N ARG A 145 -10.81 1.94 15.82
CA ARG A 145 -11.59 1.23 16.84
C ARG A 145 -11.14 -0.22 17.01
N LEU A 146 -10.89 -0.92 15.90
CA LEU A 146 -10.42 -2.31 15.91
C LEU A 146 -9.03 -2.44 16.55
N LEU A 147 -8.09 -1.58 16.22
CA LEU A 147 -6.73 -1.59 16.80
C LEU A 147 -6.80 -1.37 18.33
N VAL A 148 -7.59 -0.41 18.79
CA VAL A 148 -7.77 -0.15 20.22
C VAL A 148 -8.42 -1.34 20.94
N TYR A 149 -9.39 -1.99 20.31
CA TYR A 149 -10.04 -3.15 20.89
C TYR A 149 -9.10 -4.35 20.99
N TRP A 150 -8.35 -4.66 19.94
CA TRP A 150 -7.41 -5.80 19.93
C TRP A 150 -6.25 -5.64 20.91
N GLU A 151 -5.95 -4.44 21.35
CA GLU A 151 -4.99 -4.17 22.43
C GLU A 151 -5.61 -4.24 23.82
N SER A 152 -6.93 -4.29 23.92
CA SER A 152 -7.64 -4.26 25.21
C SER A 152 -7.54 -5.59 25.98
N GLU A 153 -7.62 -5.51 27.31
CA GLU A 153 -7.71 -6.70 28.18
C GLU A 153 -9.02 -7.48 27.95
N ALA A 154 -10.08 -6.81 27.50
CA ALA A 154 -11.34 -7.47 27.16
C ALA A 154 -11.15 -8.48 26.03
N PHE A 155 -10.42 -8.13 24.97
CA PHE A 155 -10.11 -9.04 23.87
C PHE A 155 -9.30 -10.26 24.32
N LYS A 156 -8.31 -10.05 25.19
CA LYS A 156 -7.44 -11.12 25.71
C LYS A 156 -8.20 -12.12 26.60
N THR A 157 -9.24 -11.67 27.27
CA THR A 157 -10.00 -12.51 28.22
C THR A 157 -11.19 -13.23 27.58
N GLN A 158 -11.72 -12.73 26.47
CA GLN A 158 -12.93 -13.28 25.85
C GLN A 158 -12.67 -14.52 24.97
N SER A 159 -11.51 -14.68 24.40
CA SER A 159 -11.20 -15.74 23.47
C SER A 159 -10.23 -16.76 24.04
N SER A 160 -10.65 -18.04 24.10
CA SER A 160 -9.73 -19.13 24.44
C SER A 160 -8.58 -19.29 23.44
N ASN A 161 -8.77 -18.80 22.20
CA ASN A 161 -7.78 -18.83 21.11
C ASN A 161 -7.37 -17.42 20.66
N TRP A 162 -7.32 -16.47 21.58
CA TRP A 162 -7.03 -15.09 21.25
C TRP A 162 -5.67 -14.90 20.53
N ILE A 163 -4.69 -15.75 20.83
CA ILE A 163 -3.37 -15.70 20.21
C ILE A 163 -3.47 -15.99 18.71
N ASP A 164 -4.11 -17.09 18.33
CA ASP A 164 -4.25 -17.47 16.92
C ASP A 164 -5.12 -16.46 16.14
N THR A 165 -6.16 -15.97 16.78
CA THR A 165 -7.03 -14.93 16.20
C THR A 165 -6.23 -13.66 15.98
N ARG A 166 -5.44 -13.22 16.97
CA ARG A 166 -4.60 -12.03 16.86
C ARG A 166 -3.54 -12.19 15.78
N GLN A 167 -2.92 -13.35 15.64
CA GLN A 167 -1.92 -13.60 14.58
C GLN A 167 -2.53 -13.45 13.19
N ARG A 168 -3.71 -14.02 12.96
CA ARG A 168 -4.42 -13.87 11.68
C ARG A 168 -4.79 -12.42 11.39
N GLN A 169 -5.32 -11.71 12.38
CA GLN A 169 -5.67 -10.30 12.26
C GLN A 169 -4.44 -9.43 12.02
N ALA A 170 -3.34 -9.69 12.73
CA ALA A 170 -2.08 -8.99 12.54
C ALA A 170 -1.58 -9.10 11.10
N ARG A 171 -1.62 -10.29 10.54
CA ARG A 171 -1.21 -10.54 9.16
C ARG A 171 -2.05 -9.74 8.15
N ILE A 172 -3.36 -9.72 8.33
CA ILE A 172 -4.28 -8.97 7.46
C ILE A 172 -4.03 -7.47 7.57
N VAL A 173 -3.88 -6.97 8.79
CA VAL A 173 -3.64 -5.55 9.03
C VAL A 173 -2.27 -5.12 8.47
N TRP A 174 -1.23 -5.96 8.63
CA TRP A 174 0.07 -5.74 8.00
C TRP A 174 -0.03 -5.72 6.47
N MET A 175 -0.73 -6.66 5.88
CA MET A 175 -0.95 -6.68 4.44
C MET A 175 -1.65 -5.40 3.95
N CYS A 176 -2.65 -4.92 4.66
CA CYS A 176 -3.34 -3.68 4.33
C CYS A 176 -2.44 -2.45 4.49
N PHE A 177 -1.60 -2.43 5.53
CA PHE A 177 -0.63 -1.36 5.76
C PHE A 177 0.39 -1.27 4.63
N GLU A 178 1.00 -2.39 4.28
CA GLU A 178 1.96 -2.49 3.18
C GLU A 178 1.31 -2.16 1.82
N HIS A 179 0.06 -2.57 1.63
CA HIS A 179 -0.69 -2.26 0.42
C HIS A 179 -0.94 -0.75 0.27
N GLU A 180 -1.33 -0.05 1.34
CA GLU A 180 -1.48 1.42 1.32
C GLU A 180 -0.14 2.10 1.08
N ALA A 181 0.94 1.65 1.73
CA ALA A 181 2.28 2.18 1.54
C ALA A 181 2.77 1.97 0.10
N MET A 182 2.58 0.80 -0.48
CA MET A 182 2.92 0.49 -1.88
C MET A 182 2.15 1.38 -2.86
N HIS A 183 0.87 1.63 -2.61
CA HIS A 183 0.09 2.54 -3.46
C HIS A 183 0.43 4.02 -3.24
N LEU A 184 0.96 4.40 -2.09
CA LEU A 184 1.56 5.73 -1.91
C LEU A 184 2.75 5.93 -2.87
N GLU A 185 3.63 4.94 -2.99
CA GLU A 185 4.71 4.95 -4.00
C GLU A 185 4.15 4.99 -5.42
N THR A 186 3.09 4.21 -5.70
CA THR A 186 2.41 4.22 -7.00
C THR A 186 1.94 5.62 -7.37
N LEU A 187 1.29 6.31 -6.45
CA LEU A 187 0.83 7.68 -6.68
C LEU A 187 1.99 8.64 -6.91
N LEU A 188 3.08 8.52 -6.14
CA LEU A 188 4.24 9.39 -6.31
C LEU A 188 4.87 9.26 -7.70
N TYR A 189 5.10 8.04 -8.21
CA TYR A 189 5.66 7.90 -9.55
C TYR A 189 4.67 8.26 -10.67
N MET A 190 3.36 8.15 -10.43
CA MET A 190 2.34 8.65 -11.35
C MET A 190 2.29 10.18 -11.37
N LEU A 191 2.35 10.81 -10.20
CA LEU A 191 2.30 12.28 -10.07
C LEU A 191 3.44 12.97 -10.82
N ILE A 192 4.66 12.44 -10.76
CA ILE A 192 5.80 13.03 -11.47
C ILE A 192 5.68 12.93 -13.01
N GLN A 193 4.77 12.09 -13.52
CA GLN A 193 4.48 11.99 -14.96
C GLN A 193 3.46 13.05 -15.43
N SER A 194 2.76 13.71 -14.50
CA SER A 194 1.76 14.72 -14.84
C SER A 194 2.32 16.15 -14.76
N PRO A 195 2.09 16.98 -15.77
CA PRO A 195 2.47 18.39 -15.71
C PRO A 195 1.60 19.21 -14.75
N ASN A 196 0.53 18.63 -14.22
CA ASN A 196 -0.45 19.29 -13.35
C ASN A 196 -0.18 19.04 -11.86
N VAL A 197 0.87 18.28 -11.49
CA VAL A 197 1.23 18.03 -10.10
C VAL A 197 1.50 19.33 -9.34
N LEU A 198 1.04 19.39 -8.11
CA LEU A 198 1.26 20.54 -7.22
C LEU A 198 2.41 20.26 -6.26
N SER A 199 3.06 21.32 -5.79
CA SER A 199 3.99 21.20 -4.67
C SER A 199 3.23 21.05 -3.36
N PRO A 200 3.70 20.22 -2.42
CA PRO A 200 3.12 20.18 -1.09
C PRO A 200 3.10 21.55 -0.44
N LYS A 201 2.08 21.81 0.35
CA LYS A 201 1.91 23.12 1.01
C LYS A 201 3.13 23.48 1.86
N GLY A 202 3.68 24.66 1.64
CA GLY A 202 4.85 25.14 2.36
C GLY A 202 6.20 24.64 1.82
N VAL A 203 6.19 23.81 0.77
CA VAL A 203 7.40 23.33 0.10
C VAL A 203 7.58 24.09 -1.20
N ALA A 204 8.69 24.78 -1.34
CA ALA A 204 9.05 25.44 -2.61
C ALA A 204 9.45 24.38 -3.64
N LEU A 205 9.04 24.58 -4.89
CA LEU A 205 9.52 23.74 -5.98
C LEU A 205 11.05 23.84 -6.08
N PRO A 206 11.76 22.71 -6.22
CA PRO A 206 13.19 22.75 -6.42
C PRO A 206 13.54 23.58 -7.66
N SER A 207 14.57 24.40 -7.58
CA SER A 207 15.14 25.01 -8.77
C SER A 207 15.87 23.93 -9.58
N TRP A 208 15.15 23.23 -10.44
CA TRP A 208 15.69 22.16 -11.29
C TRP A 208 16.94 22.63 -12.06
N LYS A 209 16.99 23.91 -12.43
CA LYS A 209 18.13 24.51 -13.11
C LYS A 209 19.39 24.58 -12.24
N LEU A 210 19.21 24.85 -10.93
CA LEU A 210 20.31 24.82 -9.96
C LEU A 210 20.68 23.38 -9.61
N PHE A 211 19.69 22.53 -9.44
CA PHE A 211 19.90 21.11 -9.16
C PHE A 211 20.69 20.42 -10.27
N MET A 212 20.29 20.63 -11.53
CA MET A 212 21.01 20.07 -12.70
C MET A 212 22.43 20.64 -12.85
N ARG A 213 22.67 21.88 -12.42
CA ARG A 213 24.01 22.47 -12.42
C ARG A 213 24.91 21.96 -11.30
N SER A 214 24.33 21.78 -10.10
CA SER A 214 25.07 21.32 -8.92
C SER A 214 25.35 19.81 -8.93
N ASN A 215 24.44 19.04 -9.54
CA ASN A 215 24.53 17.59 -9.72
C ASN A 215 24.85 17.24 -11.17
N ALA A 216 25.66 18.03 -11.85
CA ALA A 216 26.31 17.56 -13.05
C ALA A 216 27.09 16.31 -12.65
N LEU A 217 26.41 15.17 -12.71
CA LEU A 217 27.06 13.88 -12.56
C LEU A 217 28.25 13.90 -13.50
N PRO A 218 29.43 13.52 -13.04
CA PRO A 218 30.53 13.29 -13.96
C PRO A 218 29.98 12.41 -15.07
N PRO A 219 30.29 12.66 -16.33
CA PRO A 219 29.77 11.88 -17.42
C PRO A 219 29.93 10.42 -17.03
N LEU A 220 28.81 9.69 -16.98
CA LEU A 220 28.84 8.27 -16.76
C LEU A 220 29.84 7.74 -17.76
N ASN A 221 31.01 7.34 -17.27
CA ASN A 221 31.96 6.66 -18.13
C ASN A 221 31.25 5.37 -18.55
N PRO A 222 30.78 5.27 -19.79
CA PRO A 222 30.03 4.09 -20.23
C PRO A 222 30.90 2.83 -20.20
N LEU A 223 32.18 3.01 -19.94
CA LEU A 223 33.19 1.93 -19.80
C LEU A 223 33.62 1.73 -18.33
N ALA A 224 33.10 2.49 -17.36
CA ALA A 224 33.25 2.13 -15.97
C ALA A 224 32.39 0.88 -15.74
N GLU A 225 33.02 -0.26 -15.82
CA GLU A 225 32.41 -1.54 -15.44
C GLU A 225 31.84 -1.33 -14.02
N SER A 226 30.51 -1.36 -13.93
CA SER A 226 29.87 -1.51 -12.62
C SER A 226 30.52 -2.75 -11.99
N PRO A 227 31.07 -2.67 -10.77
CA PRO A 227 31.66 -3.84 -10.16
C PRO A 227 30.59 -4.91 -10.05
N LEU A 228 30.61 -5.85 -10.98
CA LEU A 228 29.72 -7.02 -10.93
C LEU A 228 30.11 -7.81 -9.68
N MET A 229 29.20 -7.82 -8.71
CA MET A 229 29.38 -8.68 -7.54
C MET A 229 29.11 -10.12 -7.96
N LYS A 230 30.13 -10.96 -7.89
CA LYS A 230 29.97 -12.38 -8.14
C LYS A 230 29.36 -13.02 -6.89
N LEU A 231 28.08 -13.37 -6.98
CA LEU A 231 27.45 -14.17 -5.94
C LEU A 231 27.82 -15.64 -6.12
N PRO A 232 28.24 -16.34 -5.06
CA PRO A 232 28.43 -17.77 -5.13
C PRO A 232 27.11 -18.46 -5.48
N GLY A 233 27.17 -19.50 -6.30
CA GLY A 233 25.99 -20.34 -6.55
C GLY A 233 25.52 -21.00 -5.26
N GLY A 234 24.23 -21.06 -5.08
CA GLY A 234 23.61 -21.65 -3.87
C GLY A 234 22.12 -21.85 -4.05
N THR A 235 21.52 -22.53 -3.09
CA THR A 235 20.06 -22.69 -3.01
C THR A 235 19.49 -21.51 -2.26
N ILE A 236 18.47 -20.88 -2.80
CA ILE A 236 17.71 -19.80 -2.14
C ILE A 236 16.32 -20.36 -1.83
N SER A 237 15.88 -20.21 -0.59
CA SER A 237 14.47 -20.42 -0.22
C SER A 237 13.71 -19.14 -0.48
N LEU A 238 12.68 -19.20 -1.33
CA LEU A 238 11.78 -18.09 -1.61
C LEU A 238 10.41 -18.38 -0.98
N GLY A 239 9.84 -17.37 -0.40
CA GLY A 239 8.54 -17.46 0.25
C GLY A 239 8.62 -17.56 1.77
N HIS A 240 7.49 -17.80 2.38
CA HIS A 240 7.34 -17.93 3.82
C HIS A 240 6.79 -19.32 4.14
N ASP A 241 7.37 -20.01 5.12
CA ASP A 241 6.81 -21.23 5.67
C ASP A 241 5.56 -20.88 6.51
N ASP A 242 4.43 -20.92 5.84
CA ASP A 242 3.15 -20.57 6.43
C ASP A 242 2.45 -21.85 6.87
N HIS A 243 2.31 -22.04 8.16
CA HIS A 243 1.56 -23.20 8.69
C HIS A 243 0.10 -23.22 8.21
N GLU A 244 -0.47 -22.05 7.87
CA GLU A 244 -1.82 -21.94 7.32
C GLU A 244 -1.94 -22.43 5.86
N SER A 245 -0.84 -22.42 5.09
CA SER A 245 -0.86 -22.92 3.69
C SER A 245 -1.02 -24.45 3.61
N LEU A 246 -0.84 -25.19 4.70
CA LEU A 246 -1.01 -26.63 4.76
C LEU A 246 -2.47 -27.05 4.94
N ASP A 247 -3.34 -26.18 5.47
CA ASP A 247 -4.75 -26.49 5.70
C ASP A 247 -5.61 -26.44 4.42
N HIS A 248 -5.17 -25.78 3.36
CA HIS A 248 -5.90 -25.68 2.09
C HIS A 248 -5.77 -26.93 1.19
N LYS A 249 -4.92 -27.89 1.53
CA LYS A 249 -4.76 -29.13 0.75
C LYS A 249 -5.75 -30.22 1.13
N ASN A 250 -6.57 -30.01 2.14
CA ASN A 250 -7.53 -31.00 2.65
C ASN A 250 -9.01 -30.56 2.57
N LYS A 251 -9.36 -29.67 1.63
CA LYS A 251 -10.77 -29.36 1.33
C LYS A 251 -11.07 -29.53 -0.15
#